data_7fd41e9dca665bf4a9b82418b9d8a95a
#
_entry.id   7fd41e9dca665bf4a9b82418b9d8a95a
#
_cell.length_a   1.000
_cell.length_b   1.000
_cell.length_c   1.000
_cell.angle_alpha   90.00
_cell.angle_beta   90.00
_cell.angle_gamma   90.00
#
_symmetry.space_group_name_H-M   'P 1'
#
loop_
_entity.id
_entity.type
_entity.pdbx_description
1 polymer ?
#
loop_
_entity_poly.entity_id
_entity_poly.type
_entity_poly.pdbx_seq_one_letter_code
_entity_poly.pdbx_strand_id
1 'polypeptide(L)'
;MEQDSTAQTTTQAINLKKEKVIKGITCPSCGGALELKEGIRTFNCKYCGTLLVTKGEEGAVKYFVPKKIDRDAAIQKAFHWLGTGLSKARGLRANSKIDEAFLTYIPYWRVRADIVGWVFGQEKHESSSGTTYEDKEIKIQKTYDSTFPACDVAELGVKHVNLEGDDILPVNFEDLQSQGMVFNIISSEREIVDKAQQYFSDNAKKGYSLSEIYFEHFDIVREQISIVYYPLYVIRYIYANRTYQVVVDGEDGSICYGKAPGSSLFRAISGIFATALGMYLATFFEVFKFFKASSKFPWIAYLICLVLGIAAMSWGYKKFRYGGEIEEGTGLAEGSQVSLVKDFGSVSSATSSGIKDIAKSAAGVAIAGAVLGSIFDDN
;
A
#
# COMPACT_ATOMS: atom_id res chain seq x y z
N MET A 1 5.96 -66.86 -30.46
CA MET A 1 5.46 -66.51 -29.17
C MET A 1 5.50 -65.02 -29.10
N GLU A 2 4.37 -64.45 -29.40
CA GLU A 2 3.97 -63.04 -29.29
C GLU A 2 4.00 -62.55 -27.85
N GLN A 3 4.45 -61.39 -27.62
CA GLN A 3 3.89 -60.54 -26.59
C GLN A 3 3.89 -59.08 -27.04
N ASP A 4 2.72 -58.71 -27.34
CA ASP A 4 2.14 -57.41 -27.58
C ASP A 4 2.31 -56.51 -26.35
N SER A 5 2.89 -55.32 -26.47
CA SER A 5 2.87 -54.31 -25.43
C SER A 5 2.20 -53.05 -25.95
N THR A 6 0.91 -53.02 -25.70
CA THR A 6 0.00 -51.93 -25.97
C THR A 6 0.37 -50.71 -25.13
N ALA A 7 0.88 -49.66 -25.76
CA ALA A 7 1.05 -48.35 -25.15
C ALA A 7 -0.34 -47.72 -24.93
N GLN A 8 -0.74 -47.62 -23.67
CA GLN A 8 -1.93 -46.86 -23.26
C GLN A 8 -1.61 -45.37 -23.26
N THR A 9 -2.01 -44.70 -24.32
CA THR A 9 -2.06 -43.25 -24.39
C THR A 9 -3.22 -42.77 -23.53
N THR A 10 -2.94 -42.27 -22.34
CA THR A 10 -3.92 -41.62 -21.46
C THR A 10 -4.26 -40.26 -22.03
N THR A 11 -5.30 -40.19 -22.82
CA THR A 11 -5.92 -38.92 -23.22
C THR A 11 -6.64 -38.33 -22.01
N GLN A 12 -6.02 -37.37 -21.32
CA GLN A 12 -6.73 -36.55 -20.35
C GLN A 12 -7.75 -35.71 -21.09
N ALA A 13 -9.01 -36.09 -20.97
CA ALA A 13 -10.14 -35.29 -21.40
C ALA A 13 -10.17 -34.00 -20.60
N ILE A 14 -9.80 -32.88 -21.22
CA ILE A 14 -10.02 -31.54 -20.73
C ILE A 14 -11.53 -31.38 -20.58
N ASN A 15 -12.01 -31.40 -19.35
CA ASN A 15 -13.40 -31.15 -19.00
C ASN A 15 -13.71 -29.68 -19.29
N LEU A 16 -14.08 -29.35 -20.51
CA LEU A 16 -14.65 -28.09 -20.91
C LEU A 16 -15.95 -27.93 -20.13
N LYS A 17 -15.88 -27.13 -19.04
CA LYS A 17 -17.04 -26.72 -18.25
C LYS A 17 -18.04 -26.11 -19.24
N LYS A 18 -19.14 -26.77 -19.48
CA LYS A 18 -20.21 -26.29 -20.37
C LYS A 18 -20.67 -24.93 -19.87
N GLU A 19 -20.36 -23.86 -20.61
CA GLU A 19 -20.82 -22.52 -20.28
C GLU A 19 -22.35 -22.55 -20.20
N LYS A 20 -22.88 -22.17 -19.04
CA LYS A 20 -24.32 -22.00 -18.87
C LYS A 20 -24.72 -20.68 -19.52
N VAL A 21 -25.55 -20.74 -20.52
CA VAL A 21 -26.14 -19.59 -21.20
C VAL A 21 -27.54 -19.34 -20.64
N ILE A 22 -27.76 -18.15 -20.11
CA ILE A 22 -29.07 -17.72 -19.61
C ILE A 22 -29.84 -17.14 -20.79
N LYS A 23 -30.97 -17.72 -21.12
CA LYS A 23 -31.90 -17.30 -22.20
C LYS A 23 -33.13 -16.64 -21.60
N GLY A 24 -33.72 -15.71 -22.34
CA GLY A 24 -35.00 -15.09 -21.95
C GLY A 24 -34.89 -13.67 -21.41
N ILE A 25 -33.73 -13.05 -21.51
CA ILE A 25 -33.54 -11.65 -21.16
C ILE A 25 -33.68 -10.80 -22.42
N THR A 26 -34.34 -9.64 -22.32
CA THR A 26 -34.50 -8.68 -23.41
C THR A 26 -33.76 -7.38 -23.10
N CYS A 27 -33.21 -6.76 -24.14
CA CYS A 27 -32.57 -5.47 -24.01
C CYS A 27 -33.57 -4.38 -23.64
N PRO A 28 -33.38 -3.61 -22.58
CA PRO A 28 -34.32 -2.53 -22.19
C PRO A 28 -34.33 -1.37 -23.19
N SER A 29 -33.31 -1.21 -24.01
CA SER A 29 -33.23 -0.13 -24.99
C SER A 29 -33.89 -0.47 -26.33
N CYS A 30 -33.80 -1.71 -26.82
CA CYS A 30 -34.31 -2.09 -28.14
C CYS A 30 -35.23 -3.30 -28.16
N GLY A 31 -35.47 -3.97 -27.01
CA GLY A 31 -36.32 -5.15 -26.91
C GLY A 31 -35.71 -6.44 -27.51
N GLY A 32 -34.51 -6.40 -28.06
CA GLY A 32 -33.85 -7.57 -28.66
C GLY A 32 -33.52 -8.66 -27.63
N ALA A 33 -33.72 -9.94 -28.02
CA ALA A 33 -33.42 -11.09 -27.15
C ALA A 33 -31.90 -11.19 -26.90
N LEU A 34 -31.52 -11.28 -25.65
CA LEU A 34 -30.13 -11.39 -25.20
C LEU A 34 -29.84 -12.79 -24.70
N GLU A 35 -28.62 -13.26 -24.97
CA GLU A 35 -28.08 -14.47 -24.41
C GLU A 35 -26.90 -14.07 -23.51
N LEU A 36 -27.00 -14.37 -22.23
CA LEU A 36 -25.97 -14.08 -21.24
C LEU A 36 -25.19 -15.34 -20.89
N LYS A 37 -23.87 -15.26 -20.97
CA LYS A 37 -23.00 -16.27 -20.38
C LYS A 37 -22.93 -16.07 -18.88
N GLU A 38 -22.95 -17.15 -18.12
CA GLU A 38 -22.81 -17.11 -16.66
C GLU A 38 -21.51 -16.40 -16.27
N GLY A 39 -21.63 -15.40 -15.39
CA GLY A 39 -20.49 -14.61 -14.92
C GLY A 39 -20.23 -13.30 -15.67
N ILE A 40 -20.86 -13.07 -16.83
CA ILE A 40 -20.77 -11.79 -17.55
C ILE A 40 -21.83 -10.84 -17.01
N ARG A 41 -21.39 -9.73 -16.43
CA ARG A 41 -22.31 -8.72 -15.88
C ARG A 41 -22.41 -7.45 -16.71
N THR A 42 -21.41 -7.19 -17.56
CA THR A 42 -21.39 -6.03 -18.44
C THR A 42 -21.14 -6.52 -19.86
N PHE A 43 -21.99 -6.17 -20.77
CA PHE A 43 -21.92 -6.58 -22.19
C PHE A 43 -22.65 -5.59 -23.09
N ASN A 44 -22.24 -5.53 -24.33
CA ASN A 44 -22.92 -4.71 -25.32
C ASN A 44 -24.08 -5.49 -25.96
N CYS A 45 -25.22 -4.84 -26.10
CA CYS A 45 -26.34 -5.42 -26.83
C CYS A 45 -25.95 -5.65 -28.30
N LYS A 46 -26.04 -6.90 -28.76
CA LYS A 46 -25.69 -7.29 -30.14
C LYS A 46 -26.57 -6.62 -31.22
N TYR A 47 -27.70 -6.01 -30.84
CA TYR A 47 -28.63 -5.39 -31.77
C TYR A 47 -28.48 -3.86 -31.85
N CYS A 48 -28.34 -3.20 -30.70
CA CYS A 48 -28.29 -1.72 -30.65
C CYS A 48 -26.97 -1.17 -30.10
N GLY A 49 -26.02 -2.02 -29.71
CA GLY A 49 -24.74 -1.58 -29.18
C GLY A 49 -24.77 -0.99 -27.76
N THR A 50 -25.96 -0.85 -27.15
CA THR A 50 -26.06 -0.27 -25.79
C THR A 50 -25.32 -1.14 -24.78
N LEU A 51 -24.47 -0.50 -23.97
CA LEU A 51 -23.79 -1.16 -22.87
C LEU A 51 -24.80 -1.46 -21.75
N LEU A 52 -24.90 -2.72 -21.37
CA LEU A 52 -25.84 -3.23 -20.38
C LEU A 52 -25.09 -3.82 -19.20
N VAL A 53 -25.63 -3.62 -18.01
CA VAL A 53 -25.12 -4.17 -16.76
C VAL A 53 -26.17 -5.05 -16.14
N THR A 54 -25.85 -6.32 -15.84
CA THR A 54 -26.75 -7.19 -15.08
C THR A 54 -26.53 -6.98 -13.58
N LYS A 55 -27.59 -6.59 -12.86
CA LYS A 55 -27.56 -6.51 -11.41
C LYS A 55 -27.89 -7.91 -10.86
N GLY A 56 -26.88 -8.63 -10.36
CA GLY A 56 -27.08 -9.91 -9.67
C GLY A 56 -27.09 -9.73 -8.15
N GLU A 57 -27.32 -10.83 -7.41
CA GLU A 57 -27.37 -10.84 -5.94
C GLU A 57 -26.05 -10.37 -5.27
N GLU A 58 -24.93 -10.43 -5.94
CA GLU A 58 -23.64 -9.86 -5.50
C GLU A 58 -23.42 -8.45 -6.09
N GLY A 59 -24.28 -7.58 -5.90
CA GLY A 59 -24.54 -6.17 -6.18
C GLY A 59 -23.40 -5.23 -6.68
N ALA A 60 -22.14 -5.57 -6.58
CA ALA A 60 -21.04 -4.66 -6.90
C ALA A 60 -20.90 -4.42 -8.42
N VAL A 61 -20.96 -3.15 -8.80
CA VAL A 61 -20.71 -2.73 -10.18
C VAL A 61 -19.23 -2.88 -10.51
N LYS A 62 -18.91 -3.35 -11.72
CA LYS A 62 -17.54 -3.58 -12.17
C LYS A 62 -17.12 -2.50 -13.15
N TYR A 63 -15.99 -1.88 -12.84
CA TYR A 63 -15.34 -0.86 -13.65
C TYR A 63 -13.92 -1.30 -13.99
N PHE A 64 -13.30 -0.60 -14.93
CA PHE A 64 -11.89 -0.71 -15.19
C PHE A 64 -11.25 0.65 -15.43
N VAL A 65 -9.95 0.75 -15.18
CA VAL A 65 -9.11 1.89 -15.55
C VAL A 65 -8.43 1.57 -16.88
N PRO A 66 -8.59 2.41 -17.93
CA PRO A 66 -7.91 2.19 -19.19
C PRO A 66 -6.39 2.40 -19.02
N LYS A 67 -5.60 1.51 -19.63
CA LYS A 67 -4.16 1.73 -19.70
C LYS A 67 -3.84 2.96 -20.53
N LYS A 68 -2.91 3.81 -20.07
CA LYS A 68 -2.43 5.00 -20.80
C LYS A 68 -1.01 4.81 -21.35
N ILE A 69 -0.27 3.86 -20.83
CA ILE A 69 1.07 3.51 -21.32
C ILE A 69 1.07 2.17 -22.05
N ASP A 70 2.00 2.01 -22.95
CA ASP A 70 2.23 0.76 -23.65
C ASP A 70 3.32 -0.10 -22.96
N ARG A 71 3.49 -1.33 -23.46
CA ARG A 71 4.43 -2.30 -22.93
C ARG A 71 5.88 -1.78 -22.96
N ASP A 72 6.28 -1.13 -24.02
CA ASP A 72 7.67 -0.68 -24.21
C ASP A 72 7.99 0.50 -23.27
N ALA A 73 7.03 1.41 -23.08
CA ALA A 73 7.14 2.47 -22.08
C ALA A 73 7.24 1.91 -20.66
N ALA A 74 6.44 0.91 -20.32
CA ALA A 74 6.53 0.24 -19.02
C ALA A 74 7.90 -0.40 -18.79
N ILE A 75 8.45 -1.08 -19.81
CA ILE A 75 9.81 -1.65 -19.75
C ILE A 75 10.86 -0.56 -19.53
N GLN A 76 10.76 0.57 -20.23
CA GLN A 76 11.70 1.69 -20.05
C GLN A 76 11.62 2.26 -18.63
N LYS A 77 10.42 2.39 -18.05
CA LYS A 77 10.23 2.82 -16.65
C LYS A 77 10.89 1.85 -15.67
N ALA A 78 10.70 0.54 -15.86
CA ALA A 78 11.35 -0.48 -15.05
C ALA A 78 12.89 -0.40 -15.16
N PHE A 79 13.44 -0.27 -16.36
CA PHE A 79 14.89 -0.10 -16.55
C PHE A 79 15.42 1.20 -15.93
N HIS A 80 14.65 2.28 -15.98
CA HIS A 80 15.02 3.52 -15.30
C HIS A 80 15.11 3.28 -13.80
N TRP A 81 14.10 2.65 -13.21
CA TRP A 81 14.09 2.31 -11.79
C TRP A 81 15.26 1.40 -11.37
N LEU A 82 15.63 0.41 -12.21
CA LEU A 82 16.79 -0.45 -11.96
C LEU A 82 18.11 0.33 -11.92
N GLY A 83 18.20 1.44 -12.63
CA GLY A 83 19.37 2.32 -12.66
C GLY A 83 19.41 3.37 -11.55
N THR A 84 18.35 3.53 -10.76
CA THR A 84 18.23 4.55 -9.73
C THR A 84 18.47 4.00 -8.33
N GLY A 85 19.02 4.84 -7.43
CA GLY A 85 19.23 4.50 -6.03
C GLY A 85 20.58 3.85 -5.73
N LEU A 86 21.14 4.19 -4.56
CA LEU A 86 22.44 3.67 -4.09
C LEU A 86 22.32 2.31 -3.39
N SER A 87 21.12 1.94 -3.00
CA SER A 87 20.80 0.71 -2.26
C SER A 87 20.80 -0.53 -3.16
N LYS A 88 20.57 -0.36 -4.46
CA LYS A 88 20.52 -1.44 -5.46
C LYS A 88 21.91 -1.85 -5.93
N ALA A 89 22.05 -3.09 -6.41
CA ALA A 89 23.28 -3.63 -6.92
C ALA A 89 23.87 -2.75 -8.05
N ARG A 90 25.18 -2.52 -8.01
CA ARG A 90 25.87 -1.73 -9.05
C ARG A 90 25.78 -2.43 -10.40
N GLY A 91 25.51 -1.66 -11.45
CA GLY A 91 25.37 -2.19 -12.81
C GLY A 91 24.12 -3.04 -13.04
N LEU A 92 23.14 -3.00 -12.14
CA LEU A 92 21.91 -3.76 -12.23
C LEU A 92 21.21 -3.54 -13.57
N ARG A 93 21.03 -2.27 -13.99
CA ARG A 93 20.44 -1.93 -15.29
C ARG A 93 21.17 -2.53 -16.49
N ALA A 94 22.52 -2.50 -16.48
CA ALA A 94 23.34 -2.97 -17.59
C ALA A 94 23.41 -4.50 -17.69
N ASN A 95 23.29 -5.20 -16.56
CA ASN A 95 23.44 -6.66 -16.49
C ASN A 95 22.12 -7.39 -16.31
N SER A 96 20.98 -6.68 -16.33
CA SER A 96 19.66 -7.29 -16.27
C SER A 96 19.13 -7.58 -17.67
N LYS A 97 18.47 -8.72 -17.81
CA LYS A 97 17.76 -9.13 -19.03
C LYS A 97 16.29 -9.26 -18.72
N ILE A 98 15.41 -8.63 -19.53
CA ILE A 98 13.97 -8.88 -19.43
C ILE A 98 13.70 -10.31 -19.87
N ASP A 99 12.99 -11.03 -19.05
CA ASP A 99 12.52 -12.38 -19.29
C ASP A 99 11.08 -12.32 -19.85
N GLU A 100 10.18 -11.68 -19.12
CA GLU A 100 8.79 -11.52 -19.48
C GLU A 100 8.30 -10.10 -19.19
N ALA A 101 7.36 -9.63 -19.99
CA ALA A 101 6.63 -8.38 -19.71
C ALA A 101 5.21 -8.51 -20.27
N PHE A 102 4.21 -8.45 -19.42
CA PHE A 102 2.81 -8.62 -19.80
C PHE A 102 1.91 -7.68 -19.00
N LEU A 103 0.77 -7.32 -19.62
CA LEU A 103 -0.28 -6.55 -18.98
C LEU A 103 -1.22 -7.47 -18.21
N THR A 104 -1.59 -7.07 -17.04
CA THR A 104 -2.59 -7.76 -16.21
C THR A 104 -3.58 -6.75 -15.65
N TYR A 105 -4.84 -7.15 -15.58
CA TYR A 105 -5.91 -6.41 -14.93
C TYR A 105 -6.24 -7.07 -13.61
N ILE A 106 -5.90 -6.38 -12.51
CA ILE A 106 -6.10 -6.87 -11.15
C ILE A 106 -7.38 -6.27 -10.59
N PRO A 107 -8.33 -7.08 -10.08
CA PRO A 107 -9.54 -6.56 -9.44
C PRO A 107 -9.22 -6.02 -8.05
N TYR A 108 -9.67 -4.81 -7.79
CA TYR A 108 -9.68 -4.18 -6.47
C TYR A 108 -11.10 -3.83 -6.06
N TRP A 109 -11.45 -4.10 -4.82
CA TRP A 109 -12.63 -3.53 -4.21
C TRP A 109 -12.39 -2.06 -3.89
N ARG A 110 -13.21 -1.17 -4.42
CA ARG A 110 -13.27 0.22 -4.01
C ARG A 110 -14.42 0.37 -3.04
N VAL A 111 -14.12 0.79 -1.82
CA VAL A 111 -15.10 1.08 -0.80
C VAL A 111 -15.04 2.56 -0.48
N ARG A 112 -16.15 3.25 -0.76
CA ARG A 112 -16.35 4.63 -0.39
C ARG A 112 -17.46 4.68 0.64
N ALA A 113 -17.19 5.28 1.80
CA ALA A 113 -18.14 5.32 2.89
C ALA A 113 -17.93 6.53 3.80
N ASP A 114 -18.96 6.94 4.50
CA ASP A 114 -18.84 7.89 5.59
C ASP A 114 -18.68 7.12 6.91
N ILE A 115 -17.70 7.53 7.71
CA ILE A 115 -17.56 7.09 9.09
C ILE A 115 -18.18 8.14 9.98
N VAL A 116 -19.10 7.70 10.82
CA VAL A 116 -19.70 8.50 11.89
C VAL A 116 -19.30 7.88 13.22
N GLY A 117 -18.78 8.69 14.14
CA GLY A 117 -18.31 8.17 15.42
C GLY A 117 -18.44 9.17 16.55
N TRP A 118 -18.55 8.63 17.77
CA TRP A 118 -18.52 9.37 19.02
C TRP A 118 -17.43 8.81 19.91
N VAL A 119 -16.66 9.73 20.49
CA VAL A 119 -15.60 9.41 21.43
C VAL A 119 -15.77 10.28 22.67
N PHE A 120 -15.81 9.67 23.84
CA PHE A 120 -15.85 10.33 25.14
C PHE A 120 -14.58 9.94 25.90
N GLY A 121 -13.91 10.94 26.47
CA GLY A 121 -12.68 10.69 27.20
C GLY A 121 -12.18 11.96 27.87
N GLN A 122 -10.95 11.90 28.40
CA GLN A 122 -10.30 13.02 29.04
C GLN A 122 -9.06 13.49 28.25
N GLU A 123 -8.91 14.79 28.16
CA GLU A 123 -7.69 15.45 27.71
C GLU A 123 -6.88 15.95 28.92
N LYS A 124 -5.60 15.61 28.93
CA LYS A 124 -4.67 16.02 29.96
C LYS A 124 -4.02 17.34 29.58
N HIS A 125 -4.17 18.35 30.44
CA HIS A 125 -3.51 19.64 30.32
C HIS A 125 -2.44 19.77 31.41
N GLU A 126 -1.19 19.92 31.00
CA GLU A 126 -0.07 20.18 31.88
C GLU A 126 0.18 21.69 31.95
N SER A 127 0.08 22.29 33.14
CA SER A 127 0.39 23.68 33.43
C SER A 127 1.49 23.76 34.48
N SER A 128 2.16 24.90 34.55
CA SER A 128 3.16 25.19 35.63
C SER A 128 2.59 25.06 37.03
N SER A 129 1.26 25.12 37.18
CA SER A 129 0.54 25.02 38.47
C SER A 129 0.00 23.59 38.76
N GLY A 130 0.15 22.63 37.85
CA GLY A 130 -0.29 21.24 38.02
C GLY A 130 -0.90 20.62 36.76
N THR A 131 -1.33 19.40 36.91
CA THR A 131 -2.02 18.64 35.84
C THR A 131 -3.51 18.75 36.06
N THR A 132 -4.26 19.14 35.01
CA THR A 132 -5.72 19.20 35.00
C THR A 132 -6.25 18.23 33.94
N TYR A 133 -7.39 17.59 34.22
CA TYR A 133 -8.09 16.71 33.29
C TYR A 133 -9.43 17.34 32.92
N GLU A 134 -9.74 17.38 31.63
CA GLU A 134 -10.99 17.93 31.10
C GLU A 134 -11.72 16.85 30.30
N ASP A 135 -13.01 16.63 30.64
CA ASP A 135 -13.87 15.71 29.91
C ASP A 135 -14.18 16.27 28.53
N LYS A 136 -14.01 15.44 27.50
CA LYS A 136 -14.16 15.84 26.10
C LYS A 136 -15.02 14.89 25.31
N GLU A 137 -15.99 15.43 24.57
CA GLU A 137 -16.79 14.75 23.60
C GLU A 137 -16.28 15.10 22.19
N ILE A 138 -15.97 14.08 21.39
CA ILE A 138 -15.51 14.24 20.01
C ILE A 138 -16.51 13.55 19.09
N LYS A 139 -17.07 14.32 18.16
CA LYS A 139 -17.92 13.81 17.07
C LYS A 139 -17.10 13.76 15.80
N ILE A 140 -17.10 12.60 15.16
CA ILE A 140 -16.34 12.36 13.94
C ILE A 140 -17.33 12.06 12.82
N GLN A 141 -17.19 12.80 11.73
CA GLN A 141 -17.85 12.50 10.47
C GLN A 141 -16.83 12.73 9.34
N LYS A 142 -16.41 11.64 8.70
CA LYS A 142 -15.41 11.70 7.61
C LYS A 142 -15.80 10.74 6.51
N THR A 143 -15.62 11.18 5.26
CA THR A 143 -15.74 10.30 4.10
C THR A 143 -14.38 9.71 3.78
N TYR A 144 -14.35 8.40 3.61
CA TYR A 144 -13.18 7.64 3.17
C TYR A 144 -13.46 6.99 1.82
N ASP A 145 -12.42 6.90 1.00
CA ASP A 145 -12.42 6.17 -0.27
C ASP A 145 -11.11 5.39 -0.34
N SER A 146 -11.20 4.07 -0.41
CA SER A 146 -10.01 3.22 -0.38
C SER A 146 -10.17 1.97 -1.22
N THR A 147 -9.05 1.45 -1.71
CA THR A 147 -9.00 0.22 -2.50
C THR A 147 -8.41 -0.93 -1.71
N PHE A 148 -8.98 -2.12 -1.90
CA PHE A 148 -8.53 -3.37 -1.28
C PHE A 148 -8.41 -4.43 -2.36
N PRO A 149 -7.37 -5.29 -2.36
CA PRO A 149 -7.24 -6.34 -3.35
C PRO A 149 -8.43 -7.30 -3.29
N ALA A 150 -8.99 -7.63 -4.45
CA ALA A 150 -10.07 -8.61 -4.57
C ALA A 150 -9.56 -10.03 -4.89
N CYS A 151 -8.25 -10.18 -5.11
CA CYS A 151 -7.57 -11.45 -5.36
C CYS A 151 -6.27 -11.53 -4.55
N ASP A 152 -5.59 -12.67 -4.61
CA ASP A 152 -4.27 -12.81 -4.00
C ASP A 152 -3.23 -12.01 -4.80
N VAL A 153 -2.67 -11.01 -4.17
CA VAL A 153 -1.64 -10.12 -4.72
C VAL A 153 -0.27 -10.31 -4.06
N ALA A 154 -0.09 -11.38 -3.28
CA ALA A 154 1.15 -11.62 -2.52
C ALA A 154 2.38 -11.67 -3.43
N GLU A 155 2.28 -12.32 -4.59
CA GLU A 155 3.36 -12.37 -5.58
C GLU A 155 3.58 -11.05 -6.31
N LEU A 156 2.52 -10.27 -6.52
CA LEU A 156 2.60 -8.98 -7.22
C LEU A 156 3.10 -7.86 -6.33
N GLY A 157 2.91 -7.98 -5.01
CA GLY A 157 3.32 -7.00 -4.02
C GLY A 157 2.51 -5.69 -4.02
N VAL A 158 1.47 -5.57 -4.87
CA VAL A 158 0.66 -4.36 -5.00
C VAL A 158 -0.62 -4.50 -4.20
N LYS A 159 -0.61 -4.04 -2.97
CA LYS A 159 -1.74 -4.13 -2.03
C LYS A 159 -2.75 -3.00 -2.19
N HIS A 160 -2.34 -1.90 -2.80
CA HIS A 160 -3.14 -0.70 -2.96
C HIS A 160 -2.88 -0.05 -4.31
N VAL A 161 -3.94 0.49 -4.93
CA VAL A 161 -3.86 1.34 -6.12
C VAL A 161 -4.58 2.66 -5.85
N ASN A 162 -4.04 3.75 -6.39
CA ASN A 162 -4.68 5.06 -6.29
C ASN A 162 -5.63 5.24 -7.46
N LEU A 163 -6.89 5.57 -7.17
CA LEU A 163 -7.93 5.84 -8.17
C LEU A 163 -8.31 7.33 -8.24
N GLU A 164 -7.47 8.21 -7.69
CA GLU A 164 -7.70 9.65 -7.72
C GLU A 164 -7.43 10.21 -9.13
N GLY A 165 -8.48 10.78 -9.75
CA GLY A 165 -8.35 11.38 -11.07
C GLY A 165 -8.42 10.42 -12.25
N ASP A 166 -8.62 9.13 -12.01
CA ASP A 166 -8.69 8.12 -13.06
C ASP A 166 -10.04 8.15 -13.80
N ASP A 167 -9.97 7.97 -15.12
CA ASP A 167 -11.14 7.72 -15.94
C ASP A 167 -11.60 6.27 -15.73
N ILE A 168 -12.65 6.10 -14.91
CA ILE A 168 -13.21 4.78 -14.60
C ILE A 168 -14.34 4.48 -15.58
N LEU A 169 -14.19 3.41 -16.34
CA LEU A 169 -15.16 2.99 -17.36
C LEU A 169 -15.83 1.67 -16.96
N PRO A 170 -17.08 1.43 -17.39
CA PRO A 170 -17.73 0.12 -17.21
C PRO A 170 -16.95 -0.99 -17.89
N VAL A 171 -16.81 -2.14 -17.23
CA VAL A 171 -16.02 -3.28 -17.75
C VAL A 171 -16.70 -3.94 -18.94
N ASN A 172 -15.96 -4.10 -20.04
CA ASN A 172 -16.19 -5.09 -21.06
C ASN A 172 -15.10 -6.18 -20.95
N PHE A 173 -15.46 -7.37 -20.49
CA PHE A 173 -14.49 -8.44 -20.27
C PHE A 173 -13.83 -8.96 -21.55
N GLU A 174 -14.53 -8.95 -22.68
CA GLU A 174 -13.97 -9.36 -23.96
C GLU A 174 -12.83 -8.42 -24.38
N ASP A 175 -13.03 -7.14 -24.22
CA ASP A 175 -12.01 -6.14 -24.52
C ASP A 175 -10.82 -6.24 -23.55
N LEU A 176 -11.06 -6.41 -22.24
CA LEU A 176 -9.99 -6.57 -21.26
C LEU A 176 -9.14 -7.81 -21.52
N GLN A 177 -9.79 -8.96 -21.79
CA GLN A 177 -9.10 -10.22 -22.08
C GLN A 177 -8.30 -10.18 -23.38
N SER A 178 -8.73 -9.37 -24.35
CA SER A 178 -7.97 -9.16 -25.60
C SER A 178 -6.69 -8.36 -25.38
N GLN A 179 -6.67 -7.49 -24.37
CA GLN A 179 -5.54 -6.61 -24.05
C GLN A 179 -4.53 -7.23 -23.09
N GLY A 180 -4.98 -8.08 -22.15
CA GLY A 180 -4.11 -8.64 -21.13
C GLY A 180 -4.77 -9.73 -20.31
N MET A 181 -4.05 -10.22 -19.33
CA MET A 181 -4.53 -11.22 -18.39
C MET A 181 -5.47 -10.58 -17.38
N VAL A 182 -6.66 -11.15 -17.18
CA VAL A 182 -7.65 -10.67 -16.22
C VAL A 182 -7.71 -11.63 -15.03
N PHE A 183 -7.48 -11.13 -13.83
CA PHE A 183 -7.56 -11.92 -12.61
C PHE A 183 -9.00 -12.07 -12.11
N ASN A 184 -9.27 -13.20 -11.46
CA ASN A 184 -10.57 -13.50 -10.88
C ASN A 184 -10.69 -12.92 -9.47
N ILE A 185 -11.91 -12.53 -9.09
CA ILE A 185 -12.24 -12.11 -7.73
C ILE A 185 -12.32 -13.34 -6.84
N ILE A 186 -11.65 -13.28 -5.68
CA ILE A 186 -11.61 -14.37 -4.69
C ILE A 186 -12.30 -13.93 -3.39
N SER A 187 -12.10 -12.67 -2.96
CA SER A 187 -12.67 -12.15 -1.71
C SER A 187 -14.16 -11.81 -1.87
N SER A 188 -14.91 -11.99 -0.80
CA SER A 188 -16.33 -11.65 -0.75
C SER A 188 -16.54 -10.17 -0.40
N GLU A 189 -17.68 -9.60 -0.84
CA GLU A 189 -18.08 -8.22 -0.51
C GLU A 189 -18.14 -8.01 1.00
N ARG A 190 -18.76 -8.95 1.75
CA ARG A 190 -18.90 -8.86 3.21
C ARG A 190 -17.56 -8.76 3.94
N GLU A 191 -16.62 -9.61 3.56
CA GLU A 191 -15.27 -9.59 4.15
C GLU A 191 -14.58 -8.23 3.93
N ILE A 192 -14.80 -7.63 2.76
CA ILE A 192 -14.20 -6.34 2.42
C ILE A 192 -14.86 -5.19 3.18
N VAL A 193 -16.18 -5.23 3.40
CA VAL A 193 -16.87 -4.22 4.21
C VAL A 193 -16.35 -4.24 5.64
N ASP A 194 -16.24 -5.43 6.26
CA ASP A 194 -15.70 -5.58 7.61
C ASP A 194 -14.26 -5.04 7.71
N LYS A 195 -13.43 -5.36 6.72
CA LYS A 195 -12.04 -4.88 6.62
C LYS A 195 -11.96 -3.36 6.42
N ALA A 196 -12.84 -2.81 5.58
CA ALA A 196 -12.91 -1.37 5.34
C ALA A 196 -13.38 -0.63 6.59
N GLN A 197 -14.37 -1.15 7.32
CA GLN A 197 -14.82 -0.58 8.57
C GLN A 197 -13.70 -0.48 9.60
N GLN A 198 -12.94 -1.56 9.78
CA GLN A 198 -11.80 -1.55 10.68
C GLN A 198 -10.75 -0.52 10.24
N TYR A 199 -10.38 -0.53 8.96
CA TYR A 199 -9.37 0.37 8.41
C TYR A 199 -9.77 1.85 8.53
N PHE A 200 -11.03 2.19 8.21
CA PHE A 200 -11.54 3.56 8.30
C PHE A 200 -11.66 4.02 9.75
N SER A 201 -12.11 3.14 10.65
CA SER A 201 -12.17 3.43 12.10
C SER A 201 -10.78 3.70 12.67
N ASP A 202 -9.79 2.89 12.34
CA ASP A 202 -8.41 3.09 12.78
C ASP A 202 -7.80 4.40 12.24
N ASN A 203 -8.15 4.79 11.03
CA ASN A 203 -7.74 6.08 10.48
C ASN A 203 -8.49 7.26 11.12
N ALA A 204 -9.77 7.09 11.46
CA ALA A 204 -10.53 8.10 12.19
C ALA A 204 -9.93 8.35 13.58
N LYS A 205 -9.49 7.31 14.27
CA LYS A 205 -8.82 7.37 15.59
C LYS A 205 -7.52 8.18 15.57
N LYS A 206 -6.82 8.23 14.48
CA LYS A 206 -5.61 9.06 14.35
C LYS A 206 -5.89 10.57 14.38
N GLY A 207 -7.15 10.97 14.24
CA GLY A 207 -7.58 12.37 14.19
C GLY A 207 -7.70 13.05 15.55
N TYR A 208 -7.63 12.33 16.67
CA TYR A 208 -7.72 12.85 18.02
C TYR A 208 -6.68 12.22 18.95
N SER A 209 -6.41 12.89 20.06
CA SER A 209 -5.50 12.39 21.09
C SER A 209 -6.12 12.70 22.45
N LEU A 210 -6.61 11.67 23.13
CA LEU A 210 -7.13 11.73 24.49
C LEU A 210 -6.20 10.97 25.42
N SER A 211 -6.07 11.41 26.66
CA SER A 211 -5.27 10.73 27.69
C SER A 211 -5.95 9.48 28.20
N GLU A 212 -7.28 9.49 28.25
CA GLU A 212 -8.12 8.35 28.62
C GLU A 212 -9.38 8.35 27.77
N ILE A 213 -9.83 7.18 27.30
CA ILE A 213 -11.02 6.99 26.48
C ILE A 213 -12.00 6.14 27.29
N TYR A 214 -13.19 6.67 27.57
CA TYR A 214 -14.25 5.98 28.30
C TYR A 214 -15.20 5.25 27.39
N PHE A 215 -15.45 5.82 26.20
CA PHE A 215 -16.36 5.25 25.20
C PHE A 215 -15.87 5.65 23.81
N GLU A 216 -15.96 4.68 22.91
CA GLU A 216 -15.58 4.86 21.51
C GLU A 216 -16.53 3.99 20.66
N HIS A 217 -17.18 4.61 19.68
CA HIS A 217 -18.03 3.90 18.74
C HIS A 217 -17.93 4.52 17.34
N PHE A 218 -17.78 3.67 16.31
CA PHE A 218 -17.70 4.07 14.91
C PHE A 218 -18.57 3.18 14.05
N ASP A 219 -19.39 3.81 13.20
CA ASP A 219 -20.23 3.14 12.22
C ASP A 219 -19.90 3.58 10.80
N ILE A 220 -19.98 2.65 9.86
CA ILE A 220 -20.00 2.94 8.44
C ILE A 220 -21.43 3.28 8.03
N VAL A 221 -21.57 4.40 7.31
CA VAL A 221 -22.83 4.81 6.70
C VAL A 221 -22.61 5.19 5.24
N ARG A 222 -23.68 5.05 4.43
CA ARG A 222 -23.66 5.39 3.00
C ARG A 222 -22.55 4.72 2.22
N GLU A 223 -22.34 3.45 2.45
CA GLU A 223 -21.35 2.65 1.75
C GLU A 223 -21.68 2.52 0.24
N GLN A 224 -20.66 2.73 -0.57
CA GLN A 224 -20.68 2.49 -2.01
C GLN A 224 -19.54 1.53 -2.34
N ILE A 225 -19.91 0.36 -2.84
CA ILE A 225 -18.97 -0.71 -3.12
C ILE A 225 -18.93 -0.95 -4.63
N SER A 226 -17.75 -1.00 -5.18
CA SER A 226 -17.52 -1.32 -6.58
C SER A 226 -16.24 -2.14 -6.75
N ILE A 227 -16.12 -2.81 -7.89
CA ILE A 227 -14.90 -3.51 -8.25
C ILE A 227 -14.27 -2.76 -9.41
N VAL A 228 -12.97 -2.47 -9.27
CA VAL A 228 -12.20 -1.78 -10.30
C VAL A 228 -11.06 -2.67 -10.77
N TYR A 229 -11.04 -3.00 -12.05
CA TYR A 229 -9.94 -3.71 -12.70
C TYR A 229 -8.86 -2.71 -13.08
N TYR A 230 -7.73 -2.82 -12.42
CA TYR A 230 -6.61 -1.87 -12.56
C TYR A 230 -5.51 -2.46 -13.45
N PRO A 231 -5.00 -1.70 -14.45
CA PRO A 231 -3.98 -2.17 -15.37
C PRO A 231 -2.60 -2.12 -14.72
N LEU A 232 -1.92 -3.25 -14.62
CA LEU A 232 -0.56 -3.34 -14.10
C LEU A 232 0.31 -4.09 -15.11
N TYR A 233 1.48 -3.55 -15.43
CA TYR A 233 2.50 -4.27 -16.19
C TYR A 233 3.41 -5.04 -15.24
N VAL A 234 3.41 -6.35 -15.36
CA VAL A 234 4.32 -7.23 -14.64
C VAL A 234 5.53 -7.50 -15.51
N ILE A 235 6.69 -7.06 -15.03
CA ILE A 235 7.96 -7.17 -15.75
C ILE A 235 8.88 -8.04 -14.92
N ARG A 236 9.21 -9.23 -15.44
CA ARG A 236 10.18 -10.14 -14.84
C ARG A 236 11.53 -9.95 -15.52
N TYR A 237 12.58 -9.90 -14.73
CA TYR A 237 13.94 -9.78 -15.23
C TYR A 237 14.89 -10.71 -14.51
N ILE A 238 15.94 -11.12 -15.21
CA ILE A 238 16.99 -12.00 -14.71
C ILE A 238 18.24 -11.16 -14.42
N TYR A 239 18.77 -11.33 -13.22
CA TYR A 239 20.08 -10.81 -12.82
C TYR A 239 20.83 -11.85 -11.99
N ALA A 240 22.08 -12.14 -12.35
CA ALA A 240 22.93 -13.13 -11.68
C ALA A 240 22.22 -14.49 -11.47
N ASN A 241 21.55 -15.01 -12.49
CA ASN A 241 20.79 -16.26 -12.52
C ASN A 241 19.61 -16.33 -11.50
N ARG A 242 19.09 -15.17 -11.09
CA ARG A 242 17.89 -15.07 -10.26
C ARG A 242 16.85 -14.22 -10.96
N THR A 243 15.60 -14.61 -10.84
CA THR A 243 14.47 -13.87 -11.37
C THR A 243 13.98 -12.88 -10.32
N TYR A 244 13.75 -11.66 -10.76
CA TYR A 244 13.17 -10.56 -9.99
C TYR A 244 11.98 -9.98 -10.73
N GLN A 245 11.19 -9.16 -10.05
CA GLN A 245 9.98 -8.60 -10.61
C GLN A 245 9.88 -7.10 -10.33
N VAL A 246 9.35 -6.38 -11.32
CA VAL A 246 8.92 -4.99 -11.21
C VAL A 246 7.49 -4.90 -11.71
N VAL A 247 6.61 -4.26 -10.96
CA VAL A 247 5.24 -3.98 -11.36
C VAL A 247 5.12 -2.49 -11.60
N VAL A 248 4.75 -2.15 -12.83
CA VAL A 248 4.62 -0.78 -13.31
C VAL A 248 3.14 -0.48 -13.51
N ASP A 249 2.73 0.66 -13.05
CA ASP A 249 1.38 1.18 -13.25
C ASP A 249 1.07 1.35 -14.74
N GLY A 250 -0.06 0.82 -15.19
CA GLY A 250 -0.48 0.92 -16.59
C GLY A 250 -1.09 2.27 -16.95
N GLU A 251 -1.43 3.09 -15.96
CA GLU A 251 -1.99 4.41 -16.15
C GLU A 251 -0.91 5.49 -16.20
N ASP A 252 -0.14 5.66 -15.14
CA ASP A 252 0.84 6.75 -14.99
C ASP A 252 2.29 6.33 -15.22
N GLY A 253 2.57 5.04 -15.21
CA GLY A 253 3.93 4.47 -15.36
C GLY A 253 4.77 4.56 -14.10
N SER A 254 4.18 4.78 -12.94
CA SER A 254 4.88 4.71 -11.65
C SER A 254 5.24 3.27 -11.29
N ILE A 255 6.19 3.10 -10.37
CA ILE A 255 6.56 1.78 -9.89
C ILE A 255 5.69 1.43 -8.68
N CYS A 256 4.70 0.56 -8.91
CA CYS A 256 3.84 0.07 -7.84
C CYS A 256 4.57 -0.89 -6.90
N TYR A 257 5.40 -1.75 -7.45
CA TYR A 257 6.24 -2.69 -6.71
C TYR A 257 7.51 -3.00 -7.49
N GLY A 258 8.62 -3.00 -6.83
CA GLY A 258 9.88 -3.42 -7.43
C GLY A 258 10.74 -4.18 -6.44
N LYS A 259 11.15 -5.38 -6.84
CA LYS A 259 12.10 -6.21 -6.09
C LYS A 259 13.44 -6.22 -6.81
N ALA A 260 14.51 -5.88 -6.09
CA ALA A 260 15.86 -5.79 -6.66
C ALA A 260 16.93 -6.32 -5.70
N PRO A 261 18.03 -6.86 -6.21
CA PRO A 261 19.17 -7.22 -5.39
C PRO A 261 19.81 -5.97 -4.77
N GLY A 262 20.11 -6.05 -3.47
CA GLY A 262 20.76 -4.98 -2.73
C GLY A 262 22.26 -4.90 -3.02
N SER A 263 22.81 -3.69 -2.96
CA SER A 263 24.25 -3.44 -3.09
C SER A 263 25.02 -3.98 -1.87
N SER A 264 25.89 -4.95 -2.09
CA SER A 264 26.75 -5.50 -1.04
C SER A 264 27.67 -4.44 -0.44
N LEU A 265 28.19 -3.55 -1.27
CA LEU A 265 29.07 -2.46 -0.85
C LEU A 265 28.32 -1.44 0.01
N PHE A 266 27.13 -1.01 -0.42
CA PHE A 266 26.32 -0.07 0.36
C PHE A 266 25.92 -0.65 1.71
N ARG A 267 25.57 -1.94 1.75
CA ARG A 267 25.28 -2.67 2.99
C ARG A 267 26.47 -2.73 3.93
N ALA A 268 27.66 -3.05 3.41
CA ALA A 268 28.89 -3.10 4.19
C ALA A 268 29.21 -1.71 4.78
N ILE A 269 29.23 -0.68 3.95
CA ILE A 269 29.54 0.69 4.38
C ILE A 269 28.51 1.18 5.41
N SER A 270 27.21 1.01 5.14
CA SER A 270 26.17 1.47 6.05
C SER A 270 26.18 0.70 7.39
N GLY A 271 26.48 -0.60 7.34
CA GLY A 271 26.64 -1.43 8.52
C GLY A 271 27.83 -1.02 9.38
N ILE A 272 29.00 -0.83 8.77
CA ILE A 272 30.21 -0.38 9.46
C ILE A 272 30.01 1.02 10.05
N PHE A 273 29.45 1.95 9.27
CA PHE A 273 29.19 3.32 9.75
C PHE A 273 28.21 3.35 10.92
N ALA A 274 27.09 2.63 10.82
CA ALA A 274 26.11 2.58 11.91
C ALA A 274 26.65 1.91 13.17
N THR A 275 27.49 0.87 13.02
CA THR A 275 28.15 0.21 14.15
C THR A 275 29.17 1.13 14.80
N ALA A 276 30.00 1.82 14.00
CA ALA A 276 30.97 2.77 14.50
C ALA A 276 30.31 3.96 15.21
N LEU A 277 29.24 4.52 14.61
CA LEU A 277 28.44 5.58 15.24
C LEU A 277 27.80 5.12 16.55
N GLY A 278 27.21 3.93 16.57
CA GLY A 278 26.61 3.36 17.76
C GLY A 278 27.61 3.14 18.87
N MET A 279 28.81 2.64 18.55
CA MET A 279 29.91 2.45 19.49
C MET A 279 30.42 3.82 20.00
N TYR A 280 30.56 4.80 19.12
CA TYR A 280 30.92 6.16 19.48
C TYR A 280 29.93 6.79 20.46
N LEU A 281 28.63 6.71 20.18
CA LEU A 281 27.60 7.22 21.08
C LEU A 281 27.58 6.52 22.45
N ALA A 282 27.80 5.19 22.46
CA ALA A 282 27.85 4.43 23.70
C ALA A 282 29.08 4.78 24.57
N THR A 283 30.22 5.07 23.95
CA THR A 283 31.49 5.35 24.66
C THR A 283 31.75 6.84 24.88
N PHE A 284 31.23 7.71 24.04
CA PHE A 284 31.47 9.16 24.10
C PHE A 284 31.15 9.75 25.47
N PHE A 285 30.08 9.28 26.09
CA PHE A 285 29.64 9.79 27.36
C PHE A 285 30.56 9.35 28.54
N GLU A 286 31.21 8.21 28.47
CA GLU A 286 32.21 7.79 29.46
C GLU A 286 33.42 8.73 29.42
N VAL A 287 33.85 9.15 28.23
CA VAL A 287 34.92 10.13 28.07
C VAL A 287 34.51 11.50 28.60
N PHE A 288 33.27 11.93 28.36
CA PHE A 288 32.75 13.23 28.83
C PHE A 288 32.59 13.27 30.34
N LYS A 289 32.19 12.14 30.98
CA LYS A 289 32.10 12.00 32.44
C LYS A 289 33.45 12.20 33.14
N PHE A 290 34.53 11.85 32.47
CA PHE A 290 35.89 12.03 32.97
C PHE A 290 36.29 13.52 33.05
N PHE A 291 35.75 14.35 32.16
CA PHE A 291 36.09 15.77 32.08
C PHE A 291 35.19 16.68 32.91
N LYS A 292 34.01 16.29 33.38
CA LYS A 292 33.07 17.17 34.07
C LYS A 292 32.26 16.45 35.18
N ALA A 293 32.83 16.36 36.38
CA ALA A 293 32.34 15.52 37.46
C ALA A 293 31.35 16.21 38.45
N SER A 294 30.52 17.20 38.06
CA SER A 294 29.81 18.02 39.06
C SER A 294 28.30 18.27 38.88
N SER A 295 27.52 17.43 38.22
CA SER A 295 26.05 17.63 38.24
C SER A 295 25.24 16.32 38.23
N LYS A 296 24.03 16.36 38.84
CA LYS A 296 23.12 15.19 38.96
C LYS A 296 22.45 14.76 37.63
N PHE A 297 22.74 15.45 36.53
CA PHE A 297 22.12 15.26 35.19
C PHE A 297 22.81 14.22 34.28
N PRO A 298 24.01 13.71 34.54
CA PRO A 298 24.76 12.94 33.53
C PRO A 298 24.24 11.53 33.30
N TRP A 299 23.59 10.89 34.22
CA TRP A 299 23.20 9.47 34.05
C TRP A 299 22.02 9.28 33.10
N ILE A 300 21.07 10.24 33.03
CA ILE A 300 19.94 10.21 32.10
C ILE A 300 20.44 10.39 30.67
N ALA A 301 21.32 11.36 30.45
CA ALA A 301 21.95 11.59 29.16
C ALA A 301 22.78 10.39 28.70
N TYR A 302 23.50 9.74 29.63
CA TYR A 302 24.21 8.48 29.36
C TYR A 302 23.25 7.37 28.91
N LEU A 303 22.13 7.20 29.59
CA LEU A 303 21.15 6.18 29.28
C LEU A 303 20.53 6.40 27.91
N ILE A 304 20.22 7.67 27.56
CA ILE A 304 19.73 8.05 26.24
C ILE A 304 20.78 7.74 25.16
N CYS A 305 22.03 8.13 25.34
CA CYS A 305 23.12 7.87 24.39
C CYS A 305 23.35 6.36 24.23
N LEU A 306 23.29 5.58 25.33
CA LEU A 306 23.42 4.14 25.30
C LEU A 306 22.31 3.49 24.50
N VAL A 307 21.05 3.89 24.74
CA VAL A 307 19.89 3.36 24.00
C VAL A 307 19.99 3.71 22.51
N LEU A 308 20.35 4.95 22.17
CA LEU A 308 20.56 5.37 20.78
C LEU A 308 21.73 4.63 20.14
N GLY A 309 22.80 4.39 20.87
CA GLY A 309 23.95 3.60 20.41
C GLY A 309 23.56 2.15 20.10
N ILE A 310 22.83 1.51 20.99
CA ILE A 310 22.32 0.12 20.79
C ILE A 310 21.34 0.09 19.61
N ALA A 311 20.46 1.08 19.49
CA ALA A 311 19.52 1.19 18.37
C ALA A 311 20.26 1.35 17.02
N ALA A 312 21.28 2.20 16.96
CA ALA A 312 22.11 2.39 15.78
C ALA A 312 22.88 1.11 15.38
N MET A 313 23.47 0.42 16.35
CA MET A 313 24.16 -0.87 16.12
C MET A 313 23.18 -1.94 15.63
N SER A 314 22.01 -2.04 16.26
CA SER A 314 20.97 -2.99 15.87
C SER A 314 20.46 -2.72 14.45
N TRP A 315 20.24 -1.43 14.11
CA TRP A 315 19.85 -1.02 12.76
C TRP A 315 20.94 -1.35 11.74
N GLY A 316 22.19 -1.04 12.03
CA GLY A 316 23.34 -1.37 11.18
C GLY A 316 23.46 -2.87 10.92
N TYR A 317 23.32 -3.68 11.98
CA TYR A 317 23.34 -5.13 11.88
C TYR A 317 22.17 -5.67 11.02
N LYS A 318 20.95 -5.18 11.24
CA LYS A 318 19.78 -5.55 10.43
C LYS A 318 19.98 -5.18 8.95
N LYS A 319 20.47 -3.99 8.68
CA LYS A 319 20.75 -3.52 7.32
C LYS A 319 21.80 -4.38 6.63
N PHE A 320 22.86 -4.74 7.33
CA PHE A 320 23.91 -5.62 6.80
C PHE A 320 23.39 -7.05 6.58
N ARG A 321 22.69 -7.63 7.55
CA ARG A 321 22.27 -9.04 7.52
C ARG A 321 21.12 -9.30 6.55
N TYR A 322 20.10 -8.43 6.55
CA TYR A 322 18.83 -8.66 5.86
C TYR A 322 18.62 -7.78 4.60
N GLY A 323 19.48 -6.82 4.31
CA GLY A 323 19.38 -5.95 3.13
C GLY A 323 19.84 -6.60 1.81
N GLY A 324 19.74 -7.92 1.66
CA GLY A 324 20.15 -8.66 0.45
C GLY A 324 19.24 -8.42 -0.74
N GLU A 325 17.98 -8.21 -0.49
CA GLU A 325 16.97 -7.83 -1.46
C GLU A 325 16.27 -6.56 -0.98
N ILE A 326 15.87 -5.74 -1.90
CA ILE A 326 15.21 -4.45 -1.67
C ILE A 326 13.86 -4.52 -2.33
N GLU A 327 12.84 -4.11 -1.59
CA GLU A 327 11.49 -3.95 -2.08
C GLU A 327 11.11 -2.48 -1.94
N GLU A 328 10.70 -1.86 -3.05
CA GLU A 328 10.30 -0.46 -3.13
C GLU A 328 9.05 -0.35 -4.01
N GLY A 329 8.17 0.60 -3.72
CA GLY A 329 7.00 0.89 -4.56
C GLY A 329 5.87 1.58 -3.82
N THR A 330 4.99 2.20 -4.57
CA THR A 330 3.84 2.94 -4.04
C THR A 330 2.72 2.02 -3.55
N GLY A 331 2.63 0.80 -4.11
CA GLY A 331 1.58 -0.18 -3.79
C GLY A 331 1.85 -1.08 -2.58
N LEU A 332 2.98 -0.89 -1.88
CA LEU A 332 3.36 -1.73 -0.73
C LEU A 332 2.53 -1.46 0.53
N ALA A 333 2.06 -0.23 0.71
CA ALA A 333 1.27 0.15 1.89
C ALA A 333 -0.17 -0.35 1.76
N GLU A 334 -0.74 -0.91 2.81
CA GLU A 334 -2.18 -1.22 2.84
C GLU A 334 -2.96 0.09 3.00
N GLY A 335 -3.88 0.33 2.07
CA GLY A 335 -4.95 1.32 2.19
C GLY A 335 -4.51 2.76 2.43
N SER A 336 -3.58 3.31 1.67
CA SER A 336 -2.94 4.57 2.06
C SER A 336 -3.50 5.85 1.43
N GLN A 337 -4.68 5.85 0.86
CA GLN A 337 -5.23 7.12 0.36
C GLN A 337 -6.58 7.40 0.98
N VAL A 338 -6.59 8.41 1.81
CA VAL A 338 -7.81 9.11 2.23
C VAL A 338 -8.00 10.25 1.24
N SER A 339 -8.86 10.07 0.26
CA SER A 339 -9.34 11.23 -0.50
C SER A 339 -10.21 12.05 0.44
N LEU A 340 -9.69 13.18 0.90
CA LEU A 340 -10.45 14.19 1.62
C LEU A 340 -11.44 14.82 0.65
N VAL A 341 -12.60 14.19 0.48
CA VAL A 341 -13.76 14.89 -0.03
C VAL A 341 -14.07 15.99 0.98
N LYS A 342 -14.00 17.24 0.53
CA LYS A 342 -14.17 18.46 1.33
C LYS A 342 -15.22 18.30 2.40
N ASP A 343 -14.80 18.44 3.67
CA ASP A 343 -15.69 18.62 4.80
C ASP A 343 -16.63 19.80 4.53
N PHE A 344 -17.91 19.50 4.36
CA PHE A 344 -18.94 20.51 4.51
C PHE A 344 -19.12 20.79 6.01
N GLY A 345 -18.31 21.69 6.54
CA GLY A 345 -18.58 22.31 7.84
C GLY A 345 -17.59 22.07 8.97
N SER A 346 -16.30 22.20 8.75
CA SER A 346 -15.37 22.70 9.79
C SER A 346 -14.05 23.10 9.16
N VAL A 347 -13.90 24.40 8.98
CA VAL A 347 -12.61 25.03 8.69
C VAL A 347 -11.80 24.99 10.00
N SER A 348 -10.93 24.02 10.15
CA SER A 348 -9.65 24.11 10.89
C SER A 348 -9.17 22.73 11.32
N SER A 349 -8.22 22.16 10.66
CA SER A 349 -7.11 21.36 11.19
C SER A 349 -6.51 20.30 10.25
N ALA A 350 -7.02 20.11 9.05
CA ALA A 350 -6.49 19.05 8.14
C ALA A 350 -5.12 19.36 7.51
N THR A 351 -4.66 20.61 7.56
CA THR A 351 -3.32 21.00 7.07
C THR A 351 -2.22 20.83 8.13
N SER A 352 -2.59 20.47 9.36
CA SER A 352 -1.63 20.46 10.48
C SER A 352 -1.10 19.07 10.83
N SER A 353 -1.69 17.94 10.36
CA SER A 353 -1.19 16.62 10.75
C SER A 353 0.09 16.23 10.01
N GLY A 354 0.14 16.38 8.70
CA GLY A 354 1.37 16.10 7.94
C GLY A 354 2.53 17.06 8.29
N ILE A 355 2.20 18.33 8.58
CA ILE A 355 3.19 19.31 9.03
C ILE A 355 3.56 19.08 10.52
N LYS A 356 2.62 18.60 11.35
CA LYS A 356 2.92 18.24 12.75
C LYS A 356 3.77 16.99 12.89
N ASP A 357 3.65 16.03 12.00
CA ASP A 357 4.52 14.85 12.02
C ASP A 357 5.93 15.17 11.51
N ILE A 358 6.05 16.04 10.51
CA ILE A 358 7.32 16.62 10.09
C ILE A 358 7.87 17.56 11.18
N ALA A 359 7.02 18.37 11.81
CA ALA A 359 7.42 19.25 12.89
C ALA A 359 7.73 18.49 14.19
N LYS A 360 7.06 17.38 14.50
CA LYS A 360 7.44 16.49 15.62
C LYS A 360 8.75 15.77 15.38
N SER A 361 9.02 15.33 14.14
CA SER A 361 10.33 14.76 13.80
C SER A 361 11.42 15.85 13.80
N ALA A 362 11.12 17.05 13.29
CA ALA A 362 12.04 18.19 13.32
C ALA A 362 12.19 18.79 14.73
N ALA A 363 11.12 18.85 15.54
CA ALA A 363 11.18 19.27 16.92
C ALA A 363 11.89 18.25 17.81
N GLY A 364 11.77 16.95 17.51
CA GLY A 364 12.58 15.91 18.16
C GLY A 364 14.08 16.10 17.89
N VAL A 365 14.45 16.50 16.68
CA VAL A 365 15.84 16.83 16.31
C VAL A 365 16.23 18.20 16.88
N ALA A 366 15.33 19.18 16.91
CA ALA A 366 15.60 20.52 17.47
C ALA A 366 15.68 20.49 19.01
N ILE A 367 14.89 19.66 19.69
CA ILE A 367 15.01 19.46 21.14
C ILE A 367 16.31 18.73 21.47
N ALA A 368 16.73 17.75 20.66
CA ALA A 368 18.06 17.15 20.80
C ALA A 368 19.18 18.17 20.53
N GLY A 369 19.01 19.05 19.55
CA GLY A 369 19.93 20.15 19.24
C GLY A 369 19.91 21.27 20.29
N ALA A 370 18.75 21.65 20.81
CA ALA A 370 18.63 22.67 21.87
C ALA A 370 19.14 22.16 23.22
N VAL A 371 18.92 20.90 23.55
CA VAL A 371 19.52 20.28 24.75
C VAL A 371 21.03 20.15 24.61
N LEU A 372 21.55 19.92 23.41
CA LEU A 372 22.99 19.95 23.16
C LEU A 372 23.54 21.40 23.14
N GLY A 373 22.78 22.38 22.59
CA GLY A 373 23.17 23.79 22.57
C GLY A 373 23.20 24.43 23.97
N SER A 374 22.21 24.17 24.82
CA SER A 374 22.18 24.68 26.21
C SER A 374 23.25 24.05 27.12
N ILE A 375 23.89 22.95 26.70
CA ILE A 375 25.02 22.34 27.40
C ILE A 375 26.34 23.08 27.07
N PHE A 376 26.38 23.85 25.97
CA PHE A 376 27.58 24.54 25.49
C PHE A 376 27.59 26.07 25.77
N ASP A 377 26.41 26.66 26.13
CA ASP A 377 26.30 28.14 26.36
C ASP A 377 26.45 28.59 27.81
N ASP A 378 26.61 27.69 28.79
CA ASP A 378 26.95 28.05 30.16
C ASP A 378 28.45 27.85 30.45
N ASN A 379 29.22 28.80 29.93
CA ASN A 379 30.58 29.09 30.41
C ASN A 379 30.79 30.61 30.48
#